data_16dbc019a7f525c8c6f801cc3670a33d
#
_entry.id   16dbc019a7f525c8c6f801cc3670a33d
#
_cell.length_a   1.000
_cell.length_b   1.000
_cell.length_c   1.000
_cell.angle_alpha   90.00
_cell.angle_beta   90.00
_cell.angle_gamma   90.00
#
_symmetry.space_group_name_H-M   'P 1'
#
loop_
_entity.id
_entity.type
_entity.pdbx_description
1 polymer ?
#
loop_
_entity_poly.entity_id
_entity_poly.type
_entity_poly.pdbx_seq_one_letter_code
_entity_poly.pdbx_strand_id
1 'polypeptide(L)'
;APMAHWSIVLPMVVDTIVAALAKAIPDRVPAAHFGLMGNNGVFFGINPKSKRRFVISCSGGGGWGGRPTEDGESAAVTVCQGDVRNASIEELEMKSPVIIHTRGLRKDSGGPGKNRGGLGSTMHIENITEGRWNMERPRRQHCLPWGLGGGQPGEAGTKLLKTPKDTKFTDVDLSRHLVPEKSEVLIHAGS
;
A
#
# COMPACT_ATOMS: atom_id res chain seq x y z
N ALA A 1 -15.59 15.86 11.03
CA ALA A 1 -15.04 14.51 11.18
C ALA A 1 -13.52 14.60 11.09
N PRO A 2 -12.76 13.87 11.90
CA PRO A 2 -11.31 13.83 11.78
C PRO A 2 -10.92 13.29 10.41
N MET A 3 -10.07 14.02 9.69
CA MET A 3 -9.58 13.59 8.38
C MET A 3 -8.17 13.03 8.53
N ALA A 4 -7.90 11.91 7.89
CA ALA A 4 -6.56 11.36 7.75
C ALA A 4 -5.77 12.17 6.70
N HIS A 5 -5.52 13.46 6.99
CA HIS A 5 -4.93 14.39 6.03
C HIS A 5 -3.52 14.01 5.61
N TRP A 6 -2.74 13.47 6.54
CA TRP A 6 -1.36 13.08 6.29
C TRP A 6 -1.25 11.90 5.31
N SER A 7 -2.01 10.86 5.56
CA SER A 7 -1.86 9.60 4.84
C SER A 7 -2.64 9.52 3.52
N ILE A 8 -3.69 10.31 3.37
CA ILE A 8 -4.60 10.19 2.24
C ILE A 8 -4.73 11.51 1.47
N VAL A 9 -5.06 12.59 2.17
CA VAL A 9 -5.41 13.85 1.51
C VAL A 9 -4.21 14.54 0.92
N LEU A 10 -3.10 14.63 1.65
CA LEU A 10 -1.91 15.35 1.19
C LEU A 10 -1.29 14.77 -0.09
N PRO A 11 -1.10 13.45 -0.22
CA PRO A 11 -0.64 12.88 -1.48
C PRO A 11 -1.57 13.15 -2.66
N MET A 12 -2.88 13.16 -2.44
CA MET A 12 -3.85 13.45 -3.49
C MET A 12 -3.86 14.92 -3.92
N VAL A 13 -3.61 15.84 -2.98
CA VAL A 13 -3.44 17.27 -3.30
C VAL A 13 -2.23 17.48 -4.20
N VAL A 14 -1.10 16.84 -3.89
CA VAL A 14 0.10 16.90 -4.73
C VAL A 14 -0.20 16.39 -6.14
N ASP A 15 -0.83 15.23 -6.27
CA ASP A 15 -1.20 14.70 -7.59
C ASP A 15 -2.15 15.64 -8.36
N THR A 16 -3.09 16.27 -7.67
CA THR A 16 -4.03 17.21 -8.31
C THR A 16 -3.29 18.44 -8.84
N ILE A 17 -2.33 18.96 -8.09
CA ILE A 17 -1.48 20.08 -8.52
C ILE A 17 -0.66 19.67 -9.75
N VAL A 18 -0.03 18.48 -9.69
CA VAL A 18 0.75 17.93 -10.80
C VAL A 18 -0.11 17.75 -12.04
N ALA A 19 -1.34 17.23 -11.90
CA ALA A 19 -2.29 17.09 -13.01
C ALA A 19 -2.66 18.45 -13.63
N ALA A 20 -2.85 19.48 -12.82
CA ALA A 20 -3.14 20.81 -13.31
C ALA A 20 -1.96 21.40 -14.09
N LEU A 21 -0.73 21.18 -13.61
CA LEU A 21 0.50 21.64 -14.28
C LEU A 21 0.82 20.87 -15.56
N ALA A 22 0.35 19.64 -15.71
CA ALA A 22 0.63 18.79 -16.86
C ALA A 22 0.21 19.40 -18.21
N LYS A 23 -0.78 20.29 -18.19
CA LYS A 23 -1.20 21.02 -19.40
C LYS A 23 -0.23 22.12 -19.81
N ALA A 24 0.48 22.71 -18.86
CA ALA A 24 1.39 23.83 -19.10
C ALA A 24 2.84 23.35 -19.30
N ILE A 25 3.26 22.33 -18.57
CA ILE A 25 4.64 21.82 -18.56
C ILE A 25 4.67 20.29 -18.62
N PRO A 26 4.12 19.65 -19.67
CA PRO A 26 3.97 18.20 -19.77
C PRO A 26 5.30 17.44 -19.73
N ASP A 27 6.38 18.08 -20.10
CA ASP A 27 7.75 17.56 -20.13
C ASP A 27 8.46 17.58 -18.76
N ARG A 28 7.81 18.12 -17.73
CA ARG A 28 8.42 18.30 -16.39
C ARG A 28 7.67 17.62 -15.26
N VAL A 29 6.50 17.06 -15.53
CA VAL A 29 5.64 16.46 -14.51
C VAL A 29 5.50 14.95 -14.72
N PRO A 30 5.52 14.15 -13.64
CA PRO A 30 5.24 12.72 -13.71
C PRO A 30 3.74 12.45 -13.82
N ALA A 31 3.36 11.25 -14.25
CA ALA A 31 2.03 10.73 -14.06
C ALA A 31 1.72 10.50 -12.56
N ALA A 32 0.46 10.16 -12.22
CA ALA A 32 0.05 10.00 -10.83
C ALA A 32 0.83 8.90 -10.11
N HIS A 33 1.14 9.13 -8.84
CA HIS A 33 1.63 8.07 -7.97
C HIS A 33 0.47 7.30 -7.30
N PHE A 34 0.76 6.24 -6.58
CA PHE A 34 -0.26 5.38 -5.93
C PHE A 34 -1.17 6.06 -4.88
N GLY A 35 -0.89 7.30 -4.49
CA GLY A 35 -1.80 8.22 -3.80
C GLY A 35 -2.11 7.91 -2.34
N LEU A 36 -1.37 7.05 -1.70
CA LEU A 36 -1.52 6.71 -0.29
C LEU A 36 -0.17 6.76 0.42
N MET A 37 -0.18 6.87 1.74
CA MET A 37 1.05 6.81 2.56
C MET A 37 1.65 5.39 2.62
N GLY A 38 1.61 4.67 1.51
CA GLY A 38 1.99 3.28 1.42
C GLY A 38 0.88 2.33 1.87
N ASN A 39 1.16 1.07 1.75
CA ASN A 39 0.28 -0.02 2.16
C ASN A 39 0.34 -0.21 3.68
N ASN A 40 0.05 0.85 4.43
CA ASN A 40 0.15 0.80 5.89
C ASN A 40 -0.97 -0.04 6.47
N GLY A 41 -0.59 -1.18 7.00
CA GLY A 41 -1.39 -1.97 7.91
C GLY A 41 -0.76 -1.94 9.30
N VAL A 42 -1.57 -1.72 10.31
CA VAL A 42 -1.14 -1.86 11.70
C VAL A 42 -1.84 -3.05 12.31
N PHE A 43 -1.07 -4.04 12.75
CA PHE A 43 -1.57 -5.18 13.50
C PHE A 43 -1.20 -5.02 14.97
N PHE A 44 -2.17 -5.16 15.85
CA PHE A 44 -1.96 -4.97 17.28
C PHE A 44 -2.83 -5.91 18.12
N GLY A 45 -2.33 -6.23 19.31
CA GLY A 45 -3.02 -7.14 20.22
C GLY A 45 -2.23 -7.42 21.48
N ILE A 46 -2.51 -8.55 22.10
CA ILE A 46 -1.78 -9.07 23.25
C ILE A 46 -1.12 -10.38 22.84
N ASN A 47 0.19 -10.46 22.99
CA ASN A 47 0.93 -11.69 22.73
C ASN A 47 0.53 -12.73 23.81
N PRO A 48 -0.01 -13.89 23.41
CA PRO A 48 -0.53 -14.87 24.37
C PRO A 48 0.55 -15.50 25.25
N LYS A 49 1.80 -15.54 24.77
CA LYS A 49 2.95 -16.09 25.52
C LYS A 49 3.49 -15.09 26.54
N SER A 50 3.84 -13.89 26.09
CA SER A 50 4.46 -12.87 26.93
C SER A 50 3.47 -12.02 27.72
N LYS A 51 2.17 -12.10 27.43
CA LYS A 51 1.09 -11.25 27.98
C LYS A 51 1.31 -9.75 27.75
N ARG A 52 2.24 -9.38 26.90
CA ARG A 52 2.55 -7.99 26.55
C ARG A 52 1.77 -7.55 25.33
N ARG A 53 1.45 -6.27 25.27
CA ARG A 53 0.90 -5.65 24.07
C ARG A 53 1.97 -5.65 22.97
N PHE A 54 1.55 -5.90 21.75
CA PHE A 54 2.36 -5.72 20.56
C PHE A 54 1.65 -4.80 19.57
N VAL A 55 2.44 -4.08 18.81
CA VAL A 55 2.00 -3.26 17.67
C VAL A 55 3.06 -3.42 16.59
N ILE A 56 2.65 -3.80 15.40
CA ILE A 56 3.51 -3.80 14.24
C ILE A 56 2.91 -2.93 13.14
N SER A 57 3.76 -2.24 12.44
CA SER A 57 3.40 -1.55 11.19
C SER A 57 3.98 -2.34 10.03
N CYS A 58 3.10 -2.78 9.15
CA CYS A 58 3.46 -3.40 7.89
C CYS A 58 3.28 -2.37 6.80
N SER A 59 4.35 -1.71 6.41
CA SER A 59 4.32 -0.74 5.31
C SER A 59 4.95 -1.32 4.06
N GLY A 60 4.33 -1.02 2.94
CA GLY A 60 4.87 -1.30 1.62
C GLY A 60 4.77 -0.06 0.74
N GLY A 61 5.77 0.17 -0.11
CA GLY A 61 5.72 1.23 -1.09
C GLY A 61 4.74 0.93 -2.22
N GLY A 62 4.33 1.96 -2.94
CA GLY A 62 3.54 1.84 -4.16
C GLY A 62 4.33 2.25 -5.40
N GLY A 63 3.73 2.16 -6.57
CA GLY A 63 4.34 2.63 -7.82
C GLY A 63 4.17 4.13 -8.00
N TRP A 64 5.20 4.78 -8.49
CA TRP A 64 5.13 6.16 -8.97
C TRP A 64 4.81 6.19 -10.46
N GLY A 65 4.13 7.22 -10.90
CA GLY A 65 3.86 7.41 -12.31
C GLY A 65 5.12 7.56 -13.16
N GLY A 66 5.04 7.13 -14.42
CA GLY A 66 6.11 7.33 -15.40
C GLY A 66 6.40 8.81 -15.59
N ARG A 67 7.66 9.14 -15.84
CA ARG A 67 8.15 10.47 -16.14
C ARG A 67 8.30 10.68 -17.65
N PRO A 68 8.50 11.90 -18.14
CA PRO A 68 8.67 12.14 -19.56
C PRO A 68 9.85 11.39 -20.19
N THR A 69 10.90 11.11 -19.42
CA THR A 69 12.19 10.55 -19.89
C THR A 69 12.50 9.16 -19.36
N GLU A 70 11.74 8.66 -18.37
CA GLU A 70 12.04 7.41 -17.66
C GLU A 70 10.81 6.77 -17.06
N ASP A 71 10.89 5.48 -16.73
CA ASP A 71 9.85 4.76 -16.02
C ASP A 71 9.68 5.26 -14.59
N GLY A 72 8.53 4.99 -13.99
CA GLY A 72 8.23 5.32 -12.60
C GLY A 72 8.96 4.41 -11.61
N GLU A 73 9.21 4.94 -10.41
CA GLU A 73 9.84 4.21 -9.31
C GLU A 73 8.94 3.11 -8.76
N SER A 74 9.48 1.91 -8.55
CA SER A 74 8.75 0.77 -7.98
C SER A 74 8.88 0.72 -6.47
N ALA A 75 7.79 0.36 -5.78
CA ALA A 75 7.71 0.23 -4.33
C ALA A 75 8.28 1.43 -3.56
N ALA A 76 8.11 2.61 -4.12
CA ALA A 76 8.55 3.87 -3.52
C ALA A 76 7.60 4.32 -2.41
N VAL A 77 8.10 5.18 -1.52
CA VAL A 77 7.27 5.85 -0.52
C VAL A 77 6.44 6.96 -1.16
N THR A 78 5.39 7.41 -0.48
CA THR A 78 4.59 8.52 -0.97
C THR A 78 5.40 9.82 -1.04
N VAL A 79 4.98 10.73 -1.89
CA VAL A 79 5.58 12.06 -2.07
C VAL A 79 5.66 12.90 -0.79
N CYS A 80 4.93 12.52 0.25
CA CYS A 80 4.90 13.22 1.54
C CYS A 80 5.85 12.62 2.58
N GLN A 81 6.58 11.57 2.24
CA GLN A 81 7.52 10.88 3.12
C GLN A 81 8.91 10.86 2.50
N GLY A 82 9.93 11.03 3.33
CA GLY A 82 11.33 10.87 2.95
C GLY A 82 11.92 9.61 3.58
N ASP A 83 12.94 9.05 2.97
CA ASP A 83 13.85 7.99 3.47
C ASP A 83 13.23 6.98 4.45
N VAL A 84 12.12 6.38 4.08
CA VAL A 84 11.47 5.34 4.87
C VAL A 84 12.12 3.99 4.55
N ARG A 85 12.65 3.35 5.57
CA ARG A 85 13.22 2.00 5.48
C ARG A 85 12.25 0.98 6.06
N ASN A 86 12.10 -0.11 5.35
CA ASN A 86 11.32 -1.24 5.84
C ASN A 86 12.16 -2.08 6.81
N ALA A 87 11.56 -2.50 7.93
CA ALA A 87 12.14 -3.55 8.75
C ALA A 87 12.30 -4.85 7.96
N SER A 88 13.29 -5.66 8.28
CA SER A 88 13.43 -6.99 7.69
C SER A 88 12.28 -7.90 8.11
N ILE A 89 12.05 -8.98 7.36
CA ILE A 89 11.02 -9.97 7.69
C ILE A 89 11.32 -10.59 9.05
N GLU A 90 12.56 -10.95 9.28
CA GLU A 90 13.02 -11.55 10.53
C GLU A 90 12.78 -10.65 11.73
N GLU A 91 13.04 -9.35 11.59
CA GLU A 91 12.80 -8.38 12.65
C GLU A 91 11.31 -8.26 12.99
N LEU A 92 10.45 -8.26 11.97
CA LEU A 92 8.99 -8.20 12.16
C LEU A 92 8.48 -9.45 12.86
N GLU A 93 8.91 -10.65 12.46
CA GLU A 93 8.51 -11.92 13.03
C GLU A 93 9.07 -12.13 14.45
N MET A 94 10.26 -11.64 14.74
CA MET A 94 10.83 -11.68 16.10
C MET A 94 10.06 -10.79 17.08
N LYS A 95 9.62 -9.62 16.63
CA LYS A 95 8.95 -8.64 17.49
C LYS A 95 7.46 -8.89 17.63
N SER A 96 6.86 -9.66 16.76
CA SER A 96 5.41 -9.75 16.63
C SER A 96 4.94 -11.15 16.26
N PRO A 97 3.74 -11.56 16.70
CA PRO A 97 3.20 -12.88 16.42
C PRO A 97 2.59 -12.94 14.99
N VAL A 98 3.45 -12.83 14.01
CA VAL A 98 3.09 -12.95 12.58
C VAL A 98 4.08 -13.82 11.84
N ILE A 99 3.68 -14.35 10.69
CA ILE A 99 4.52 -14.99 9.69
C ILE A 99 4.33 -14.23 8.39
N ILE A 100 5.41 -13.87 7.72
CA ILE A 100 5.38 -13.19 6.43
C ILE A 100 5.73 -14.20 5.34
N HIS A 101 4.72 -14.68 4.64
CA HIS A 101 4.87 -15.68 3.57
C HIS A 101 5.54 -15.10 2.33
N THR A 102 5.16 -13.89 1.94
CA THR A 102 5.76 -13.20 0.80
C THR A 102 5.83 -11.70 1.01
N ARG A 103 6.89 -11.10 0.47
CA ARG A 103 7.07 -9.66 0.35
C ARG A 103 7.85 -9.36 -0.93
N GLY A 104 7.30 -8.54 -1.79
CA GLY A 104 7.93 -8.26 -3.07
C GLY A 104 7.21 -7.22 -3.90
N LEU A 105 7.58 -7.11 -5.17
CA LEU A 105 6.89 -6.26 -6.13
C LEU A 105 5.63 -6.96 -6.65
N ARG A 106 4.57 -6.18 -6.84
CA ARG A 106 3.34 -6.64 -7.47
C ARG A 106 3.52 -6.66 -8.98
N LYS A 107 3.56 -7.87 -9.53
CA LYS A 107 3.73 -8.08 -10.97
C LYS A 107 2.65 -7.35 -11.76
N ASP A 108 3.05 -6.70 -12.86
CA ASP A 108 2.20 -6.05 -13.86
C ASP A 108 1.24 -4.96 -13.32
N SER A 109 1.54 -4.40 -12.15
CA SER A 109 0.70 -3.36 -11.53
C SER A 109 0.93 -1.95 -12.09
N GLY A 110 2.10 -1.67 -12.67
CA GLY A 110 2.43 -0.35 -13.25
C GLY A 110 1.63 -0.06 -14.51
N GLY A 111 1.07 1.16 -14.62
CA GLY A 111 0.33 1.59 -15.78
C GLY A 111 1.16 1.55 -17.07
N PRO A 112 0.67 0.94 -18.15
CA PRO A 112 1.39 0.87 -19.41
C PRO A 112 1.41 2.23 -20.14
N GLY A 113 2.55 2.53 -20.76
CA GLY A 113 2.78 3.77 -21.51
C GLY A 113 4.11 3.72 -22.24
N LYS A 114 4.51 4.83 -22.88
CA LYS A 114 5.85 4.97 -23.44
C LYS A 114 6.90 4.78 -22.35
N ASN A 115 6.71 5.43 -21.21
CA ASN A 115 7.42 5.19 -19.96
C ASN A 115 6.40 4.56 -19.01
N ARG A 116 6.75 3.43 -18.45
CA ARG A 116 5.85 2.62 -17.62
C ARG A 116 5.73 3.22 -16.23
N GLY A 117 4.58 3.12 -15.59
CA GLY A 117 4.43 3.34 -14.15
C GLY A 117 5.23 2.31 -13.34
N GLY A 118 5.75 2.71 -12.19
CA GLY A 118 6.44 1.83 -11.25
C GLY A 118 5.50 0.76 -10.68
N LEU A 119 6.06 -0.35 -10.21
CA LEU A 119 5.30 -1.43 -9.61
C LEU A 119 4.97 -1.14 -8.14
N GLY A 120 3.76 -1.48 -7.73
CA GLY A 120 3.39 -1.53 -6.32
C GLY A 120 4.06 -2.69 -5.60
N SER A 121 3.96 -2.70 -4.27
CA SER A 121 4.40 -3.83 -3.45
C SER A 121 3.26 -4.80 -3.15
N THR A 122 3.63 -6.03 -2.82
CA THR A 122 2.73 -7.06 -2.28
C THR A 122 3.30 -7.61 -0.99
N MET A 123 2.43 -7.93 -0.02
CA MET A 123 2.80 -8.58 1.22
C MET A 123 1.70 -9.55 1.65
N HIS A 124 2.08 -10.80 1.94
CA HIS A 124 1.20 -11.84 2.47
C HIS A 124 1.62 -12.15 3.90
N ILE A 125 0.73 -11.93 4.84
CA ILE A 125 0.98 -12.04 6.28
C ILE A 125 -0.05 -12.97 6.89
N GLU A 126 0.40 -13.89 7.73
CA GLU A 126 -0.44 -14.71 8.61
C GLU A 126 -0.25 -14.24 10.05
N ASN A 127 -1.33 -14.05 10.80
CA ASN A 127 -1.25 -13.76 12.22
C ASN A 127 -1.32 -15.05 13.05
N ILE A 128 -0.30 -15.24 13.92
CA ILE A 128 -0.18 -16.42 14.80
C ILE A 128 -1.14 -16.34 16.00
N THR A 129 -1.66 -15.16 16.31
CA THR A 129 -2.57 -14.91 17.43
C THR A 129 -3.74 -14.05 16.98
N GLU A 130 -4.82 -14.09 17.74
CA GLU A 130 -5.90 -13.13 17.58
C GLU A 130 -5.40 -11.70 17.77
N GLY A 131 -5.90 -10.77 16.99
CA GLY A 131 -5.52 -9.37 17.07
C GLY A 131 -6.41 -8.50 16.21
N ARG A 132 -6.07 -7.22 16.16
CA ARG A 132 -6.79 -6.25 15.34
C ARG A 132 -5.92 -5.71 14.22
N TRP A 133 -6.44 -5.76 13.02
CA TRP A 133 -5.90 -5.02 11.90
C TRP A 133 -6.55 -3.64 11.81
N ASN A 134 -5.74 -2.63 11.58
CA ASN A 134 -6.18 -1.31 11.19
C ASN A 134 -5.47 -0.95 9.88
N MET A 135 -6.23 -0.95 8.80
CA MET A 135 -5.73 -0.64 7.47
C MET A 135 -6.60 0.42 6.83
N GLU A 136 -5.98 1.44 6.30
CA GLU A 136 -6.68 2.45 5.52
C GLU A 136 -7.09 1.86 4.17
N ARG A 137 -8.33 2.10 3.73
CA ARG A 137 -8.73 1.71 2.37
C ARG A 137 -8.05 2.60 1.35
N PRO A 138 -7.48 2.00 0.29
CA PRO A 138 -6.98 2.79 -0.83
C PRO A 138 -8.16 3.51 -1.50
N ARG A 139 -8.22 4.80 -1.39
CA ARG A 139 -9.30 5.60 -2.01
C ARG A 139 -9.29 5.55 -3.53
N ARG A 140 -8.21 5.10 -4.14
CA ARG A 140 -8.06 4.98 -5.58
C ARG A 140 -8.79 3.79 -6.22
N GLN A 141 -9.62 3.07 -5.48
CA GLN A 141 -10.55 2.11 -6.08
C GLN A 141 -11.50 2.77 -7.12
N HIS A 142 -11.87 4.02 -6.90
CA HIS A 142 -12.74 4.78 -7.81
C HIS A 142 -12.01 5.81 -8.68
N CYS A 143 -10.77 6.11 -8.35
CA CYS A 143 -9.92 7.03 -9.09
C CYS A 143 -8.50 6.43 -9.16
N LEU A 144 -8.27 5.60 -10.17
CA LEU A 144 -6.99 4.96 -10.39
C LEU A 144 -5.87 5.98 -10.58
N PRO A 145 -4.61 5.63 -10.27
CA PRO A 145 -3.46 6.46 -10.64
C PRO A 145 -3.45 6.70 -12.14
N TRP A 146 -3.70 7.93 -12.53
CA TRP A 146 -3.87 8.31 -13.94
C TRP A 146 -2.52 8.42 -14.66
N GLY A 147 -2.51 8.03 -15.94
CA GLY A 147 -1.39 8.26 -16.85
C GLY A 147 -1.45 9.66 -17.49
N LEU A 148 -0.34 10.09 -18.08
CA LEU A 148 -0.23 11.31 -18.89
C LEU A 148 0.14 10.98 -20.33
N GLY A 149 -0.15 11.90 -21.25
CA GLY A 149 0.28 11.80 -22.65
C GLY A 149 -0.19 10.51 -23.37
N GLY A 150 -1.37 9.99 -23.00
CA GLY A 150 -1.90 8.73 -23.53
C GLY A 150 -1.52 7.48 -22.75
N GLY A 151 -0.73 7.59 -21.67
CA GLY A 151 -0.45 6.49 -20.75
C GLY A 151 -1.72 5.99 -20.07
N GLN A 152 -1.78 4.69 -19.79
CA GLN A 152 -2.90 4.06 -19.11
C GLN A 152 -2.75 4.17 -17.58
N PRO A 153 -3.85 4.07 -16.82
CA PRO A 153 -3.77 4.06 -15.36
C PRO A 153 -3.07 2.81 -14.83
N GLY A 154 -2.47 2.94 -13.66
CA GLY A 154 -1.96 1.82 -12.89
C GLY A 154 -3.05 1.09 -12.11
N GLU A 155 -2.68 -0.03 -11.47
CA GLU A 155 -3.58 -0.86 -10.70
C GLU A 155 -3.91 -0.27 -9.32
N ALA A 156 -5.16 -0.42 -8.89
CA ALA A 156 -5.58 -0.04 -7.54
C ALA A 156 -4.94 -0.93 -6.46
N GLY A 157 -4.68 -0.38 -5.30
CA GLY A 157 -4.33 -1.16 -4.12
C GLY A 157 -5.52 -1.99 -3.61
N THR A 158 -5.26 -3.19 -3.11
CA THR A 158 -6.29 -4.08 -2.52
C THR A 158 -5.85 -4.64 -1.18
N LYS A 159 -6.81 -4.95 -0.31
CA LYS A 159 -6.58 -5.55 1.00
C LYS A 159 -7.57 -6.68 1.21
N LEU A 160 -7.04 -7.88 1.24
CA LEU A 160 -7.82 -9.10 1.24
C LEU A 160 -7.57 -9.85 2.55
N LEU A 161 -8.62 -10.39 3.12
CA LEU A 161 -8.58 -11.23 4.33
C LEU A 161 -9.08 -12.63 4.00
N LYS A 162 -8.43 -13.61 4.60
CA LYS A 162 -8.86 -15.00 4.65
C LYS A 162 -8.75 -15.48 6.09
N THR A 163 -9.88 -15.79 6.72
CA THR A 163 -9.90 -16.39 8.06
C THR A 163 -9.78 -17.93 7.96
N PRO A 164 -9.48 -18.64 9.05
CA PRO A 164 -9.43 -20.12 9.02
C PRO A 164 -10.73 -20.80 8.56
N LYS A 165 -11.85 -20.07 8.57
CA LYS A 165 -13.15 -20.59 8.12
C LYS A 165 -13.39 -20.36 6.62
N ASP A 166 -12.57 -19.53 5.99
CA ASP A 166 -12.74 -19.14 4.61
C ASP A 166 -11.87 -20.01 3.69
N THR A 167 -12.37 -20.29 2.51
CA THR A 167 -11.63 -21.02 1.46
C THR A 167 -10.90 -20.07 0.50
N LYS A 168 -11.31 -18.78 0.46
CA LYS A 168 -10.80 -17.77 -0.47
C LYS A 168 -10.58 -16.45 0.26
N PHE A 169 -9.66 -15.65 -0.29
CA PHE A 169 -9.48 -14.26 0.10
C PHE A 169 -10.69 -13.42 -0.31
N THR A 170 -11.13 -12.54 0.59
CA THR A 170 -12.23 -11.59 0.35
C THR A 170 -11.78 -10.17 0.66
N ASP A 171 -12.24 -9.20 -0.12
CA ASP A 171 -12.00 -7.78 0.16
C ASP A 171 -12.85 -7.36 1.36
N VAL A 172 -12.20 -6.89 2.41
CA VAL A 172 -12.85 -6.46 3.65
C VAL A 172 -12.33 -5.11 4.12
N ASP A 173 -13.20 -4.40 4.83
CA ASP A 173 -12.77 -3.20 5.56
C ASP A 173 -12.03 -3.63 6.83
N LEU A 174 -10.71 -3.49 6.82
CA LEU A 174 -9.84 -3.84 7.94
C LEU A 174 -9.66 -2.68 8.94
N SER A 175 -10.57 -1.72 8.96
CA SER A 175 -10.55 -0.61 9.92
C SER A 175 -10.87 -1.12 11.33
N ARG A 176 -9.84 -1.37 12.15
CA ARG A 176 -9.90 -1.97 13.50
C ARG A 176 -10.60 -3.33 13.55
N HIS A 177 -10.53 -4.07 12.47
CA HIS A 177 -11.16 -5.38 12.34
C HIS A 177 -10.47 -6.42 13.24
N LEU A 178 -11.23 -7.09 14.09
CA LEU A 178 -10.74 -8.21 14.91
C LEU A 178 -10.65 -9.45 14.03
N VAL A 179 -9.48 -10.07 13.99
CA VAL A 179 -9.24 -11.29 13.23
C VAL A 179 -8.78 -12.42 14.16
N PRO A 180 -9.31 -13.64 13.98
CA PRO A 180 -8.86 -14.80 14.75
C PRO A 180 -7.42 -15.16 14.42
N GLU A 181 -6.81 -15.97 15.26
CA GLU A 181 -5.50 -16.55 14.95
C GLU A 181 -5.51 -17.33 13.62
N LYS A 182 -4.36 -17.43 12.96
CA LYS A 182 -4.21 -18.08 11.65
C LYS A 182 -5.02 -17.46 10.52
N SER A 183 -5.40 -16.19 10.67
CA SER A 183 -5.93 -15.42 9.56
C SER A 183 -4.79 -14.92 8.66
N GLU A 184 -5.04 -14.94 7.37
CA GLU A 184 -4.11 -14.47 6.35
C GLU A 184 -4.58 -13.13 5.79
N VAL A 185 -3.67 -12.18 5.67
CA VAL A 185 -3.93 -10.88 5.06
C VAL A 185 -3.02 -10.70 3.86
N LEU A 186 -3.61 -10.42 2.72
CA LEU A 186 -2.89 -10.13 1.48
C LEU A 186 -3.08 -8.66 1.13
N ILE A 187 -1.96 -7.96 1.09
CA ILE A 187 -1.92 -6.52 0.88
C ILE A 187 -1.24 -6.25 -0.47
N HIS A 188 -1.92 -5.54 -1.35
CA HIS A 188 -1.37 -5.04 -2.60
C HIS A 188 -1.36 -3.52 -2.60
N ALA A 189 -0.21 -2.92 -2.82
CA ALA A 189 -0.11 -1.50 -3.09
C ALA A 189 -0.62 -1.18 -4.49
N GLY A 190 -1.13 0.04 -4.68
CA GLY A 190 -1.38 0.60 -5.99
C GLY A 190 -0.10 0.97 -6.73
N SER A 191 -0.23 1.32 -7.99
CA SER A 191 0.85 1.70 -8.89
C SER A 191 0.48 2.89 -9.73
#